data_58853ea4499cd7f61bf0073b3df97ade
#
_entry.id   58853ea4499cd7f61bf0073b3df97ade
#
_cell.length_a   1.000
_cell.length_b   1.000
_cell.length_c   1.000
_cell.angle_alpha   90.00
_cell.angle_beta   90.00
_cell.angle_gamma   90.00
#
_symmetry.space_group_name_H-M   'P 1'
#
loop_
_entity.id
_entity.type
_entity.pdbx_description
1 polymer ?
#
loop_
_entity_poly.entity_id
_entity_poly.type
_entity_poly.pdbx_seq_one_letter_code
_entity_poly.pdbx_strand_id
1 'polypeptide(L)'
;MRRAKQLAADSCTRGVFVAATDTGVGKTLVASALVKCLTQRGIDVGVMKPIETGVSRSRKAQSDGVRLQNAAGHCDSMAEVCPYVFRLPVAPLSAARAEGKTIQMATIMRAFNHLHQKHAYMIAEGAGGVFTPINQSLDVLDLINQMKLQALVVGESGLGGINHALLTLDALRRRKIPIVALVLNQCRPAHTKTARLQEQSTVSLLRRLAGIPVVGPLPYNPNMKKNWNESVVRFAKTAPIKKLARLVLASGQGRFSQPG
;
A
#
# COMPACT_ATOMS: atom_id res chain seq x y z
N MET A 1 -10.10 19.89 29.88
CA MET A 1 -11.20 19.28 29.07
C MET A 1 -11.58 20.01 27.77
N ARG A 2 -11.23 21.28 27.53
CA ARG A 2 -11.57 21.99 26.27
C ARG A 2 -10.65 21.69 25.07
N ARG A 3 -9.40 21.22 25.26
CA ARG A 3 -8.48 20.84 24.17
C ARG A 3 -8.81 19.52 23.46
N ALA A 4 -9.52 18.60 24.11
CA ALA A 4 -9.90 17.32 23.52
C ALA A 4 -11.12 17.39 22.58
N LYS A 5 -11.96 18.43 22.71
CA LYS A 5 -13.16 18.60 21.86
C LYS A 5 -12.91 19.35 20.54
N GLN A 6 -11.77 20.01 20.37
CA GLN A 6 -11.42 20.77 19.16
C GLN A 6 -10.68 19.93 18.10
N LEU A 7 -10.32 18.67 18.41
CA LEU A 7 -9.69 17.74 17.49
C LEU A 7 -10.67 16.89 16.66
N ALA A 8 -11.97 17.07 16.82
CA ALA A 8 -13.00 16.25 16.18
C ALA A 8 -13.61 16.83 14.90
N ALA A 9 -13.23 18.03 14.45
CA ALA A 9 -13.98 18.74 13.40
C ALA A 9 -13.32 18.76 12.01
N ASP A 10 -12.02 18.40 11.84
CA ASP A 10 -11.34 18.38 10.53
C ASP A 10 -10.32 17.24 10.42
N SER A 11 -10.72 15.99 10.69
CA SER A 11 -9.80 14.86 10.60
C SER A 11 -9.65 14.37 9.15
N CYS A 12 -8.85 15.07 8.36
CA CYS A 12 -8.24 14.45 7.20
C CYS A 12 -7.38 13.27 7.73
N THR A 13 -7.74 12.04 7.37
CA THR A 13 -7.03 10.83 7.82
C THR A 13 -5.56 10.92 7.42
N ARG A 14 -4.68 10.99 8.42
CA ARG A 14 -3.23 10.99 8.15
C ARG A 14 -2.79 9.58 7.77
N GLY A 15 -2.44 9.39 6.52
CA GLY A 15 -2.02 8.07 6.06
C GLY A 15 -1.97 7.93 4.56
N VAL A 16 -1.57 6.76 4.12
CA VAL A 16 -1.55 6.38 2.71
C VAL A 16 -2.16 4.99 2.51
N PHE A 17 -2.80 4.83 1.35
CA PHE A 17 -3.23 3.54 0.85
C PHE A 17 -2.22 3.04 -0.19
N VAL A 18 -1.60 1.91 0.08
CA VAL A 18 -0.66 1.26 -0.85
C VAL A 18 -1.46 0.48 -1.87
N ALA A 19 -1.65 1.09 -3.02
CA ALA A 19 -2.26 0.50 -4.20
C ALA A 19 -1.18 -0.11 -5.12
N ALA A 20 -1.57 -0.85 -6.13
CA ALA A 20 -0.63 -1.38 -7.10
C ALA A 20 -1.19 -1.39 -8.51
N THR A 21 -0.27 -1.47 -9.47
CA THR A 21 -0.58 -1.67 -10.88
C THR A 21 -1.06 -3.08 -11.19
N ASP A 22 -0.65 -4.07 -10.36
CA ASP A 22 -1.02 -5.48 -10.51
C ASP A 22 -0.74 -6.29 -9.23
N THR A 23 -1.12 -7.56 -9.25
CA THR A 23 -0.78 -8.54 -8.20
C THR A 23 0.72 -8.90 -8.30
N GLY A 24 1.38 -9.09 -7.16
CA GLY A 24 2.79 -9.57 -7.13
C GLY A 24 3.84 -8.50 -7.40
N VAL A 25 3.49 -7.24 -7.68
CA VAL A 25 4.47 -6.16 -7.93
C VAL A 25 5.22 -5.68 -6.69
N GLY A 26 4.94 -6.23 -5.50
CA GLY A 26 5.68 -5.96 -4.26
C GLY A 26 5.05 -4.96 -3.31
N LYS A 27 3.71 -4.80 -3.33
CA LYS A 27 2.97 -3.95 -2.36
C LYS A 27 3.44 -4.15 -0.93
N THR A 28 3.38 -5.40 -0.45
CA THR A 28 3.69 -5.74 0.94
C THR A 28 5.12 -5.44 1.33
N LEU A 29 6.07 -5.60 0.39
CA LEU A 29 7.46 -5.20 0.61
C LEU A 29 7.58 -3.69 0.81
N VAL A 30 7.00 -2.91 -0.11
CA VAL A 30 7.06 -1.44 -0.06
C VAL A 30 6.35 -0.93 1.19
N ALA A 31 5.16 -1.44 1.49
CA ALA A 31 4.40 -1.08 2.68
C ALA A 31 5.18 -1.40 3.96
N SER A 32 5.66 -2.65 4.12
CA SER A 32 6.43 -3.05 5.30
C SER A 32 7.75 -2.27 5.47
N ALA A 33 8.46 -2.00 4.37
CA ALA A 33 9.69 -1.20 4.43
C ALA A 33 9.41 0.27 4.79
N LEU A 34 8.31 0.84 4.29
CA LEU A 34 7.87 2.19 4.64
C LEU A 34 7.46 2.26 6.11
N VAL A 35 6.62 1.32 6.57
CA VAL A 35 6.24 1.19 7.99
C VAL A 35 7.47 1.16 8.86
N LYS A 36 8.43 0.25 8.57
CA LYS A 36 9.68 0.12 9.34
C LYS A 36 10.52 1.40 9.33
N CYS A 37 10.57 2.10 8.19
CA CYS A 37 11.30 3.37 8.08
C CYS A 37 10.65 4.47 8.93
N LEU A 38 9.32 4.52 9.03
CA LEU A 38 8.59 5.51 9.82
C LEU A 38 8.67 5.20 11.33
N THR A 39 8.50 3.94 11.72
CA THR A 39 8.60 3.53 13.14
C THR A 39 10.02 3.74 13.69
N GLN A 40 11.07 3.52 12.89
CA GLN A 40 12.45 3.85 13.25
C GLN A 40 12.70 5.36 13.44
N ARG A 41 11.79 6.22 12.99
CA ARG A 41 11.81 7.67 13.23
C ARG A 41 10.92 8.09 14.39
N GLY A 42 10.41 7.15 15.17
CA GLY A 42 9.54 7.41 16.31
C GLY A 42 8.09 7.74 15.95
N ILE A 43 7.66 7.46 14.69
CA ILE A 43 6.27 7.67 14.29
C ILE A 43 5.46 6.43 14.64
N ASP A 44 4.37 6.63 15.36
CA ASP A 44 3.40 5.58 15.65
C ASP A 44 2.55 5.31 14.40
N VAL A 45 2.73 4.12 13.79
CA VAL A 45 2.13 3.73 12.50
C VAL A 45 1.19 2.57 12.68
N GLY A 46 -0.11 2.83 12.54
CA GLY A 46 -1.13 1.80 12.39
C GLY A 46 -1.10 1.18 11.00
N VAL A 47 -1.32 -0.12 10.92
CA VAL A 47 -1.28 -0.88 9.66
C VAL A 47 -2.58 -1.62 9.44
N MET A 48 -2.99 -1.73 8.16
CA MET A 48 -4.18 -2.48 7.79
C MET A 48 -4.00 -3.19 6.45
N LYS A 49 -4.39 -4.45 6.38
CA LYS A 49 -4.64 -5.24 5.16
C LYS A 49 -6.11 -5.60 5.14
N PRO A 50 -7.00 -4.76 4.62
CA PRO A 50 -8.46 -4.92 4.74
C PRO A 50 -8.97 -6.29 4.28
N ILE A 51 -8.34 -6.81 3.22
CA ILE A 51 -8.70 -8.09 2.62
C ILE A 51 -7.42 -8.80 2.17
N GLU A 52 -7.30 -10.07 2.52
CA GLU A 52 -6.21 -10.93 2.08
C GLU A 52 -6.76 -12.23 1.53
N THR A 53 -6.26 -12.67 0.37
CA THR A 53 -6.63 -13.91 -0.29
C THR A 53 -5.40 -14.81 -0.47
N GLY A 54 -5.60 -16.13 -0.56
CA GLY A 54 -4.50 -17.09 -0.71
C GLY A 54 -3.78 -17.45 0.60
N VAL A 55 -4.42 -17.24 1.75
CA VAL A 55 -3.84 -17.54 3.06
C VAL A 55 -4.20 -18.96 3.48
N SER A 56 -3.26 -19.88 3.31
CA SER A 56 -3.39 -21.25 3.85
C SER A 56 -3.06 -21.29 5.35
N ARG A 57 -3.58 -22.32 6.06
CA ARG A 57 -3.29 -22.51 7.49
C ARG A 57 -1.80 -22.58 7.78
N SER A 58 -1.02 -23.25 6.92
CA SER A 58 0.43 -23.41 7.05
C SER A 58 1.23 -22.13 6.78
N ARG A 59 0.65 -21.14 6.09
CA ARG A 59 1.29 -19.85 5.75
C ARG A 59 0.74 -18.66 6.50
N LYS A 60 -0.10 -18.87 7.50
CA LYS A 60 -0.72 -17.77 8.27
C LYS A 60 0.31 -16.80 8.85
N ALA A 61 1.43 -17.31 9.36
CA ALA A 61 2.53 -16.48 9.88
C ALA A 61 3.26 -15.65 8.80
N GLN A 62 3.05 -15.95 7.52
CA GLN A 62 3.64 -15.25 6.37
C GLN A 62 2.62 -14.41 5.62
N SER A 63 1.41 -14.25 6.16
CA SER A 63 0.36 -13.42 5.56
C SER A 63 0.79 -11.94 5.52
N ASP A 64 0.25 -11.19 4.57
CA ASP A 64 0.59 -9.78 4.40
C ASP A 64 0.22 -8.97 5.64
N GLY A 65 -0.95 -9.23 6.25
CA GLY A 65 -1.36 -8.58 7.49
C GLY A 65 -0.37 -8.80 8.64
N VAL A 66 0.11 -10.04 8.83
CA VAL A 66 1.13 -10.36 9.85
C VAL A 66 2.47 -9.68 9.53
N ARG A 67 2.88 -9.65 8.28
CA ARG A 67 4.11 -8.95 7.83
C ARG A 67 4.06 -7.46 8.12
N LEU A 68 2.94 -6.82 7.85
CA LEU A 68 2.73 -5.40 8.15
C LEU A 68 2.78 -5.14 9.66
N GLN A 69 2.09 -5.95 10.45
CA GLN A 69 2.07 -5.83 11.91
C GLN A 69 3.47 -6.01 12.50
N ASN A 70 4.24 -7.01 12.04
CA ASN A 70 5.63 -7.21 12.45
C ASN A 70 6.53 -6.01 12.10
N ALA A 71 6.31 -5.38 10.95
CA ALA A 71 7.05 -4.18 10.54
C ALA A 71 6.72 -2.98 11.45
N ALA A 72 5.48 -2.84 11.87
CA ALA A 72 5.03 -1.79 12.79
C ALA A 72 5.58 -1.98 14.21
N GLY A 73 5.76 -3.23 14.64
CA GLY A 73 6.32 -3.54 15.97
C GLY A 73 5.34 -3.43 17.13
N HIS A 74 4.04 -3.49 16.84
CA HIS A 74 2.96 -3.50 17.83
C HIS A 74 1.98 -4.66 17.58
N CYS A 75 1.08 -4.91 18.52
CA CYS A 75 0.18 -6.06 18.53
C CYS A 75 -1.29 -5.63 18.51
N ASP A 76 -1.73 -4.92 17.46
CA ASP A 76 -3.16 -4.72 17.24
C ASP A 76 -3.86 -6.06 16.97
N SER A 77 -5.16 -6.10 17.20
CA SER A 77 -5.95 -7.28 16.89
C SER A 77 -5.87 -7.61 15.40
N MET A 78 -5.53 -8.85 15.04
CA MET A 78 -5.56 -9.29 13.64
C MET A 78 -6.95 -9.19 13.02
N ALA A 79 -8.02 -9.20 13.80
CA ALA A 79 -9.36 -8.94 13.30
C ALA A 79 -9.57 -7.48 12.85
N GLU A 80 -8.76 -6.54 13.38
CA GLU A 80 -8.75 -5.14 12.96
C GLU A 80 -7.73 -4.93 11.82
N VAL A 81 -6.53 -5.50 11.95
CA VAL A 81 -5.48 -5.38 10.93
C VAL A 81 -5.89 -6.05 9.62
N CYS A 82 -6.53 -7.22 9.67
CA CYS A 82 -6.97 -7.95 8.48
C CYS A 82 -8.34 -8.60 8.70
N PRO A 83 -9.44 -7.83 8.61
CA PRO A 83 -10.80 -8.30 8.92
C PRO A 83 -11.31 -9.38 7.96
N TYR A 84 -10.79 -9.45 6.73
CA TYR A 84 -11.18 -10.47 5.77
C TYR A 84 -9.97 -11.27 5.29
N VAL A 85 -9.93 -12.54 5.65
CA VAL A 85 -8.92 -13.51 5.22
C VAL A 85 -9.59 -14.69 4.54
N PHE A 86 -9.15 -14.99 3.30
CA PHE A 86 -9.66 -16.07 2.48
C PHE A 86 -8.55 -17.05 2.08
N ARG A 87 -8.90 -18.33 1.94
CA ARG A 87 -7.94 -19.39 1.60
C ARG A 87 -7.59 -19.42 0.12
N LEU A 88 -8.56 -19.15 -0.77
CA LEU A 88 -8.34 -19.23 -2.20
C LEU A 88 -7.55 -18.01 -2.73
N PRO A 89 -6.51 -18.22 -3.57
CA PRO A 89 -5.71 -17.14 -4.15
C PRO A 89 -6.37 -16.57 -5.43
N VAL A 90 -7.57 -16.01 -5.27
CA VAL A 90 -8.36 -15.39 -6.33
C VAL A 90 -8.82 -14.00 -5.88
N ALA A 91 -9.48 -13.24 -6.77
CA ALA A 91 -10.01 -11.92 -6.42
C ALA A 91 -10.93 -11.98 -5.18
N PRO A 92 -10.94 -10.93 -4.33
CA PRO A 92 -11.71 -10.90 -3.08
C PRO A 92 -13.18 -11.34 -3.24
N LEU A 93 -13.89 -10.81 -4.23
CA LEU A 93 -15.27 -11.20 -4.53
C LEU A 93 -15.41 -12.70 -4.77
N SER A 94 -14.53 -13.29 -5.58
CA SER A 94 -14.56 -14.72 -5.89
C SER A 94 -14.20 -15.58 -4.68
N ALA A 95 -13.19 -15.14 -3.90
CA ALA A 95 -12.79 -15.84 -2.68
C ALA A 95 -13.90 -15.84 -1.62
N ALA A 96 -14.57 -14.71 -1.43
CA ALA A 96 -15.68 -14.57 -0.51
C ALA A 96 -16.85 -15.46 -0.92
N ARG A 97 -17.25 -15.45 -2.20
CA ARG A 97 -18.32 -16.32 -2.73
C ARG A 97 -18.01 -17.80 -2.51
N ALA A 98 -16.78 -18.23 -2.80
CA ALA A 98 -16.38 -19.63 -2.64
C ALA A 98 -16.38 -20.09 -1.17
N GLU A 99 -16.26 -19.16 -0.21
CA GLU A 99 -16.34 -19.45 1.22
C GLU A 99 -17.71 -19.11 1.84
N GLY A 100 -18.74 -18.83 1.02
CA GLY A 100 -20.09 -18.48 1.49
C GLY A 100 -20.15 -17.19 2.31
N LYS A 101 -19.20 -16.26 2.08
CA LYS A 101 -19.08 -15.00 2.82
C LYS A 101 -19.37 -13.80 1.93
N THR A 102 -19.72 -12.68 2.55
CA THR A 102 -19.87 -11.38 1.89
C THR A 102 -18.92 -10.37 2.54
N ILE A 103 -18.16 -9.65 1.72
CA ILE A 103 -17.29 -8.56 2.21
C ILE A 103 -18.15 -7.30 2.36
N GLN A 104 -18.31 -6.87 3.59
CA GLN A 104 -19.06 -5.67 3.96
C GLN A 104 -18.10 -4.50 4.18
N MET A 105 -18.26 -3.43 3.44
CA MET A 105 -17.45 -2.21 3.58
C MET A 105 -17.52 -1.62 4.99
N ALA A 106 -18.71 -1.66 5.61
CA ALA A 106 -18.91 -1.17 6.97
C ALA A 106 -18.02 -1.88 8.00
N THR A 107 -17.76 -3.19 7.83
CA THR A 107 -16.85 -3.95 8.71
C THR A 107 -15.41 -3.47 8.54
N ILE A 108 -14.97 -3.26 7.30
CA ILE A 108 -13.63 -2.73 7.01
C ILE A 108 -13.47 -1.33 7.61
N MET A 109 -14.44 -0.45 7.38
CA MET A 109 -14.37 0.94 7.86
C MET A 109 -14.43 1.05 9.39
N ARG A 110 -15.16 0.17 10.07
CA ARG A 110 -15.17 0.11 11.53
C ARG A 110 -13.78 -0.26 12.08
N ALA A 111 -13.15 -1.28 11.54
CA ALA A 111 -11.80 -1.68 11.91
C ALA A 111 -10.78 -0.58 11.59
N PHE A 112 -10.88 0.04 10.41
CA PHE A 112 -10.01 1.14 10.00
C PHE A 112 -10.13 2.34 10.94
N ASN A 113 -11.35 2.77 11.28
CA ASN A 113 -11.57 3.92 12.16
C ASN A 113 -11.03 3.65 13.57
N HIS A 114 -11.17 2.41 14.08
CA HIS A 114 -10.61 2.05 15.37
C HIS A 114 -9.08 2.10 15.39
N LEU A 115 -8.41 1.56 14.36
CA LEU A 115 -6.95 1.67 14.20
C LEU A 115 -6.51 3.13 14.04
N HIS A 116 -7.24 3.91 13.24
CA HIS A 116 -6.93 5.33 12.99
C HIS A 116 -7.02 6.20 14.28
N GLN A 117 -7.91 5.84 15.20
CA GLN A 117 -8.00 6.53 16.49
C GLN A 117 -6.85 6.21 17.43
N LYS A 118 -6.21 5.05 17.28
CA LYS A 118 -5.10 4.59 18.11
C LYS A 118 -3.75 5.13 17.64
N HIS A 119 -3.58 5.31 16.33
CA HIS A 119 -2.29 5.58 15.71
C HIS A 119 -2.20 6.95 15.06
N ALA A 120 -0.99 7.54 15.08
CA ALA A 120 -0.73 8.85 14.54
C ALA A 120 -0.72 8.89 13.00
N TYR A 121 -0.42 7.74 12.34
CA TYR A 121 -0.34 7.62 10.89
C TYR A 121 -0.81 6.24 10.43
N MET A 122 -1.63 6.16 9.37
CA MET A 122 -2.15 4.91 8.87
C MET A 122 -1.48 4.48 7.55
N ILE A 123 -1.15 3.20 7.44
CA ILE A 123 -0.76 2.55 6.17
C ILE A 123 -1.70 1.38 5.92
N ALA A 124 -2.59 1.55 4.95
CA ALA A 124 -3.47 0.48 4.48
C ALA A 124 -2.95 -0.11 3.16
N GLU A 125 -3.01 -1.42 2.99
CA GLU A 125 -2.55 -2.11 1.78
C GLU A 125 -3.72 -2.80 1.06
N GLY A 126 -3.88 -2.51 -0.23
CA GLY A 126 -4.92 -3.11 -1.07
C GLY A 126 -4.65 -4.57 -1.46
N ALA A 127 -5.67 -5.22 -2.00
CA ALA A 127 -5.60 -6.55 -2.61
C ALA A 127 -5.69 -6.41 -4.14
N GLY A 128 -4.71 -6.96 -4.88
CA GLY A 128 -4.67 -6.85 -6.35
C GLY A 128 -4.39 -5.43 -6.86
N GLY A 129 -4.93 -5.10 -8.02
CA GLY A 129 -4.90 -3.76 -8.62
C GLY A 129 -6.11 -2.91 -8.21
N VAL A 130 -6.16 -1.65 -8.71
CA VAL A 130 -7.17 -0.67 -8.28
C VAL A 130 -8.62 -1.02 -8.69
N PHE A 131 -8.82 -1.74 -9.78
CA PHE A 131 -10.12 -2.24 -10.22
C PHE A 131 -10.47 -3.63 -9.72
N THR A 132 -9.69 -4.19 -8.78
CA THR A 132 -10.00 -5.50 -8.20
C THR A 132 -11.32 -5.45 -7.45
N PRO A 133 -12.32 -6.30 -7.82
CA PRO A 133 -13.64 -6.30 -7.19
C PRO A 133 -13.58 -6.85 -5.76
N ILE A 134 -14.09 -6.05 -4.83
CA ILE A 134 -14.23 -6.41 -3.41
C ILE A 134 -15.55 -7.16 -3.20
N ASN A 135 -16.62 -6.61 -3.73
CA ASN A 135 -17.94 -7.25 -3.77
C ASN A 135 -18.63 -6.95 -5.11
N GLN A 136 -19.95 -7.13 -5.23
CA GLN A 136 -20.67 -6.95 -6.50
C GLN A 136 -20.69 -5.52 -7.02
N SER A 137 -20.53 -4.51 -6.14
CA SER A 137 -20.71 -3.09 -6.46
C SER A 137 -19.47 -2.25 -6.15
N LEU A 138 -18.49 -2.78 -5.43
CA LEU A 138 -17.34 -2.01 -4.94
C LEU A 138 -16.02 -2.64 -5.34
N ASP A 139 -15.07 -1.80 -5.70
CA ASP A 139 -13.70 -2.14 -6.02
C ASP A 139 -12.69 -1.50 -5.01
N VAL A 140 -11.39 -1.63 -5.31
CA VAL A 140 -10.33 -1.06 -4.47
C VAL A 140 -10.34 0.47 -4.54
N LEU A 141 -10.74 1.10 -5.66
CA LEU A 141 -10.86 2.58 -5.74
C LEU A 141 -11.92 3.09 -4.76
N ASP A 142 -13.06 2.40 -4.66
CA ASP A 142 -14.11 2.75 -3.71
C ASP A 142 -13.62 2.64 -2.26
N LEU A 143 -12.81 1.62 -1.96
CA LEU A 143 -12.20 1.46 -0.64
C LEU A 143 -11.25 2.62 -0.30
N ILE A 144 -10.37 3.01 -1.25
CA ILE A 144 -9.46 4.15 -1.06
C ILE A 144 -10.25 5.43 -0.78
N ASN A 145 -11.30 5.67 -1.56
CA ASN A 145 -12.18 6.83 -1.40
C ASN A 145 -12.86 6.86 -0.03
N GLN A 146 -13.39 5.72 0.43
CA GLN A 146 -14.06 5.65 1.72
C GLN A 146 -13.11 5.85 2.90
N MET A 147 -11.87 5.35 2.80
CA MET A 147 -10.84 5.59 3.80
C MET A 147 -10.30 7.03 3.77
N LYS A 148 -10.60 7.80 2.72
CA LYS A 148 -10.09 9.17 2.51
C LYS A 148 -8.56 9.26 2.59
N LEU A 149 -7.87 8.20 2.17
CA LEU A 149 -6.42 8.12 2.11
C LEU A 149 -5.90 8.57 0.76
N GLN A 150 -4.67 9.11 0.75
CA GLN A 150 -3.94 9.33 -0.48
C GLN A 150 -3.35 8.01 -0.99
N ALA A 151 -3.25 7.83 -2.31
CA ALA A 151 -2.70 6.62 -2.89
C ALA A 151 -1.16 6.69 -3.01
N LEU A 152 -0.51 5.61 -2.60
CA LEU A 152 0.85 5.28 -2.94
C LEU A 152 0.83 4.11 -3.92
N VAL A 153 1.22 4.33 -5.16
CA VAL A 153 1.13 3.30 -6.21
C VAL A 153 2.43 2.53 -6.30
N VAL A 154 2.36 1.20 -6.28
CA VAL A 154 3.51 0.31 -6.52
C VAL A 154 3.36 -0.34 -7.89
N GLY A 155 4.39 -0.25 -8.72
CA GLY A 155 4.43 -0.84 -10.05
C GLY A 155 5.75 -1.55 -10.34
N GLU A 156 5.77 -2.38 -11.39
CA GLU A 156 6.98 -3.05 -11.85
C GLU A 156 7.86 -2.10 -12.66
N SER A 157 9.19 -2.20 -12.50
CA SER A 157 10.16 -1.41 -13.29
C SER A 157 10.47 -2.02 -14.67
N GLY A 158 9.98 -3.24 -14.94
CA GLY A 158 10.26 -3.99 -16.16
C GLY A 158 9.32 -3.66 -17.34
N LEU A 159 9.41 -4.48 -18.37
CA LEU A 159 8.57 -4.40 -19.57
C LEU A 159 7.07 -4.54 -19.22
N GLY A 160 6.22 -3.70 -19.82
CA GLY A 160 4.78 -3.60 -19.50
C GLY A 160 4.47 -2.61 -18.35
N GLY A 161 5.44 -2.28 -17.50
CA GLY A 161 5.25 -1.40 -16.35
C GLY A 161 4.76 0.00 -16.69
N ILE A 162 5.12 0.55 -17.86
CA ILE A 162 4.68 1.88 -18.30
C ILE A 162 3.15 1.91 -18.47
N ASN A 163 2.61 0.99 -19.27
CA ASN A 163 1.18 0.93 -19.54
C ASN A 163 0.37 0.73 -18.27
N HIS A 164 0.71 -0.27 -17.46
CA HIS A 164 0.01 -0.56 -16.20
C HIS A 164 0.08 0.61 -15.21
N ALA A 165 1.24 1.27 -15.10
CA ALA A 165 1.38 2.44 -14.24
C ALA A 165 0.49 3.60 -14.70
N LEU A 166 0.55 3.98 -15.97
CA LEU A 166 -0.22 5.11 -16.50
C LEU A 166 -1.73 4.88 -16.41
N LEU A 167 -2.22 3.67 -16.72
CA LEU A 167 -3.63 3.30 -16.56
C LEU A 167 -4.08 3.37 -15.11
N THR A 168 -3.24 2.90 -14.17
CA THR A 168 -3.54 2.98 -12.73
C THR A 168 -3.60 4.43 -12.24
N LEU A 169 -2.65 5.26 -12.68
CA LEU A 169 -2.63 6.68 -12.32
C LEU A 169 -3.84 7.43 -12.90
N ASP A 170 -4.24 7.13 -14.14
CA ASP A 170 -5.43 7.71 -14.78
C ASP A 170 -6.70 7.32 -14.01
N ALA A 171 -6.86 6.04 -13.64
CA ALA A 171 -7.99 5.56 -12.86
C ALA A 171 -8.13 6.29 -11.52
N LEU A 172 -7.02 6.47 -10.80
CA LEU A 172 -7.00 7.20 -9.52
C LEU A 172 -7.37 8.69 -9.71
N ARG A 173 -6.83 9.33 -10.76
CA ARG A 173 -7.14 10.73 -11.09
C ARG A 173 -8.60 10.95 -11.44
N ARG A 174 -9.21 10.06 -12.23
CA ARG A 174 -10.65 10.11 -12.56
C ARG A 174 -11.54 10.02 -11.34
N ARG A 175 -11.11 9.27 -10.32
CA ARG A 175 -11.79 9.19 -9.01
C ARG A 175 -11.37 10.30 -8.04
N LYS A 176 -10.57 11.29 -8.50
CA LYS A 176 -10.06 12.42 -7.70
C LYS A 176 -9.31 11.97 -6.43
N ILE A 177 -8.67 10.78 -6.48
CA ILE A 177 -7.85 10.26 -5.40
C ILE A 177 -6.46 10.89 -5.50
N PRO A 178 -5.98 11.63 -4.49
CA PRO A 178 -4.65 12.21 -4.50
C PRO A 178 -3.57 11.12 -4.52
N ILE A 179 -2.52 11.32 -5.31
CA ILE A 179 -1.45 10.34 -5.47
C ILE A 179 -0.14 10.93 -4.95
N VAL A 180 0.45 10.31 -3.94
CA VAL A 180 1.69 10.77 -3.31
C VAL A 180 2.91 10.48 -4.18
N ALA A 181 3.01 9.24 -4.69
CA ALA A 181 4.12 8.80 -5.51
C ALA A 181 3.78 7.50 -6.26
N LEU A 182 4.55 7.24 -7.33
CA LEU A 182 4.71 5.93 -7.95
C LEU A 182 6.04 5.31 -7.50
N VAL A 183 5.99 4.13 -6.89
CA VAL A 183 7.17 3.35 -6.50
C VAL A 183 7.38 2.24 -7.52
N LEU A 184 8.55 2.23 -8.14
CA LEU A 184 8.95 1.17 -9.06
C LEU A 184 9.73 0.10 -8.31
N ASN A 185 9.33 -1.15 -8.47
CA ASN A 185 9.97 -2.30 -7.86
C ASN A 185 10.47 -3.25 -8.94
N GLN A 186 11.69 -3.73 -8.78
CA GLN A 186 12.26 -4.74 -9.65
C GLN A 186 11.79 -6.13 -9.19
N CYS A 187 10.76 -6.65 -9.86
CA CYS A 187 10.15 -7.94 -9.49
C CYS A 187 10.98 -9.15 -9.96
N ARG A 188 11.86 -8.94 -10.95
CA ARG A 188 12.73 -9.96 -11.55
C ARG A 188 14.14 -9.40 -11.71
N PRO A 189 15.18 -10.26 -11.68
CA PRO A 189 16.54 -9.79 -11.89
C PRO A 189 16.78 -9.37 -13.34
N ALA A 190 17.44 -8.24 -13.55
CA ALA A 190 17.85 -7.75 -14.87
C ALA A 190 19.26 -8.22 -15.23
N HIS A 191 19.43 -9.51 -15.53
CA HIS A 191 20.75 -10.11 -15.80
C HIS A 191 21.28 -9.76 -17.20
N THR A 192 20.40 -9.63 -18.20
CA THR A 192 20.79 -9.35 -19.58
C THR A 192 20.92 -7.85 -19.86
N LYS A 193 21.73 -7.49 -20.87
CA LYS A 193 21.83 -6.10 -21.34
C LYS A 193 20.47 -5.54 -21.75
N THR A 194 19.66 -6.35 -22.47
CA THR A 194 18.31 -5.98 -22.89
C THR A 194 17.38 -5.71 -21.69
N ALA A 195 17.38 -6.59 -20.68
CA ALA A 195 16.55 -6.39 -19.49
C ALA A 195 16.90 -5.09 -18.73
N ARG A 196 18.19 -4.76 -18.62
CA ARG A 196 18.64 -3.50 -18.02
C ARG A 196 18.19 -2.28 -18.84
N LEU A 197 18.30 -2.37 -20.16
CA LEU A 197 17.85 -1.28 -21.05
C LEU A 197 16.33 -1.07 -20.95
N GLN A 198 15.55 -2.15 -20.91
CA GLN A 198 14.09 -2.10 -20.73
C GLN A 198 13.72 -1.42 -19.40
N GLU A 199 14.39 -1.79 -18.31
CA GLU A 199 14.18 -1.17 -17.00
C GLU A 199 14.54 0.31 -17.01
N GLN A 200 15.72 0.67 -17.53
CA GLN A 200 16.16 2.08 -17.64
C GLN A 200 15.18 2.91 -18.47
N SER A 201 14.71 2.39 -19.59
CA SER A 201 13.70 3.02 -20.44
C SER A 201 12.38 3.22 -19.69
N THR A 202 11.88 2.16 -19.01
CA THR A 202 10.64 2.23 -18.22
C THR A 202 10.73 3.30 -17.14
N VAL A 203 11.81 3.29 -16.35
CA VAL A 203 12.03 4.27 -15.27
C VAL A 203 12.11 5.71 -15.83
N SER A 204 12.88 5.91 -16.91
CA SER A 204 13.07 7.23 -17.54
C SER A 204 11.74 7.78 -18.07
N LEU A 205 11.00 6.97 -18.80
CA LEU A 205 9.71 7.36 -19.38
C LEU A 205 8.66 7.65 -18.29
N LEU A 206 8.56 6.81 -17.26
CA LEU A 206 7.63 7.06 -16.15
C LEU A 206 7.97 8.33 -15.38
N ARG A 207 9.25 8.64 -15.14
CA ARG A 207 9.66 9.91 -14.53
C ARG A 207 9.19 11.13 -15.31
N ARG A 208 9.10 11.03 -16.64
CA ARG A 208 8.64 12.11 -17.52
C ARG A 208 7.11 12.16 -17.65
N LEU A 209 6.44 10.98 -17.72
CA LEU A 209 5.03 10.88 -18.08
C LEU A 209 4.08 10.81 -16.88
N ALA A 210 4.55 10.37 -15.71
CA ALA A 210 3.66 10.13 -14.57
C ALA A 210 3.05 11.41 -13.96
N GLY A 211 3.70 12.58 -14.10
CA GLY A 211 3.21 13.84 -13.54
C GLY A 211 3.17 13.86 -11.99
N ILE A 212 3.85 12.92 -11.35
CA ILE A 212 3.98 12.78 -9.90
C ILE A 212 5.39 12.27 -9.55
N PRO A 213 5.85 12.35 -8.29
CA PRO A 213 7.12 11.78 -7.90
C PRO A 213 7.22 10.28 -8.22
N VAL A 214 8.29 9.88 -8.92
CA VAL A 214 8.63 8.47 -9.17
C VAL A 214 9.85 8.10 -8.34
N VAL A 215 9.70 7.05 -7.53
CA VAL A 215 10.70 6.55 -6.57
C VAL A 215 11.16 5.16 -7.00
N GLY A 216 12.43 4.87 -6.86
CA GLY A 216 13.02 3.58 -7.23
C GLY A 216 13.82 3.64 -8.54
N PRO A 217 14.10 2.48 -9.18
CA PRO A 217 13.57 1.18 -8.79
C PRO A 217 14.16 0.65 -7.47
N LEU A 218 13.33 -0.06 -6.71
CA LEU A 218 13.81 -0.89 -5.61
C LEU A 218 14.48 -2.13 -6.20
N PRO A 219 15.69 -2.50 -5.76
CA PRO A 219 16.42 -3.58 -6.38
C PRO A 219 15.79 -4.95 -6.08
N TYR A 220 15.89 -5.87 -7.02
CA TYR A 220 15.52 -7.27 -6.81
C TYR A 220 16.30 -7.88 -5.64
N ASN A 221 15.61 -8.63 -4.78
CA ASN A 221 16.22 -9.36 -3.68
C ASN A 221 15.84 -10.85 -3.76
N PRO A 222 16.76 -11.75 -4.17
CA PRO A 222 16.50 -13.19 -4.29
C PRO A 222 16.18 -13.84 -2.94
N ASN A 223 16.67 -13.28 -1.84
CA ASN A 223 16.50 -13.82 -0.49
C ASN A 223 15.23 -13.32 0.22
N MET A 224 14.40 -12.53 -0.46
CA MET A 224 13.20 -11.92 0.14
C MET A 224 12.29 -12.95 0.82
N LYS A 225 12.03 -14.08 0.16
CA LYS A 225 11.13 -15.12 0.69
C LYS A 225 11.73 -15.87 1.88
N LYS A 226 13.05 -16.01 1.93
CA LYS A 226 13.76 -16.74 3.00
C LYS A 226 13.95 -15.87 4.25
N ASN A 227 14.33 -14.63 4.06
CA ASN A 227 14.73 -13.70 5.13
C ASN A 227 13.89 -12.41 5.06
N TRP A 228 12.56 -12.54 5.21
CA TRP A 228 11.63 -11.41 5.05
C TRP A 228 11.95 -10.23 5.98
N ASN A 229 12.02 -10.47 7.30
CA ASN A 229 12.20 -9.40 8.28
C ASN A 229 13.53 -8.65 8.11
N GLU A 230 14.63 -9.37 7.86
CA GLU A 230 15.94 -8.76 7.58
C GLU A 230 15.90 -7.94 6.29
N SER A 231 15.23 -8.48 5.26
CA SER A 231 15.05 -7.78 3.99
C SER A 231 14.28 -6.48 4.17
N VAL A 232 13.18 -6.49 4.92
CA VAL A 232 12.39 -5.28 5.23
C VAL A 232 13.24 -4.24 5.95
N VAL A 233 14.02 -4.63 6.97
CA VAL A 233 14.92 -3.74 7.69
C VAL A 233 15.98 -3.14 6.77
N ARG A 234 16.55 -3.95 5.85
CA ARG A 234 17.52 -3.47 4.86
C ARG A 234 16.88 -2.50 3.87
N PHE A 235 15.69 -2.81 3.33
CA PHE A 235 14.98 -1.91 2.42
C PHE A 235 14.59 -0.60 3.09
N ALA A 236 14.17 -0.61 4.35
CA ALA A 236 13.82 0.59 5.12
C ALA A 236 14.96 1.61 5.19
N LYS A 237 16.22 1.15 5.13
CA LYS A 237 17.41 2.00 5.17
C LYS A 237 17.83 2.56 3.79
N THR A 238 17.23 2.08 2.69
CA THR A 238 17.58 2.52 1.33
C THR A 238 17.16 3.95 1.04
N ALA A 239 17.90 4.63 0.15
CA ALA A 239 17.57 5.99 -0.27
C ALA A 239 16.16 6.13 -0.88
N PRO A 240 15.66 5.19 -1.73
CA PRO A 240 14.30 5.24 -2.24
C PRO A 240 13.23 5.22 -1.12
N ILE A 241 13.33 4.31 -0.14
CA ILE A 241 12.34 4.24 0.95
C ILE A 241 12.44 5.46 1.87
N LYS A 242 13.66 5.98 2.16
CA LYS A 242 13.83 7.23 2.90
C LYS A 242 13.23 8.43 2.16
N LYS A 243 13.35 8.48 0.82
CA LYS A 243 12.70 9.51 -0.02
C LYS A 243 11.17 9.35 0.06
N LEU A 244 10.66 8.12 -0.06
CA LEU A 244 9.25 7.82 0.05
C LEU A 244 8.68 8.27 1.40
N ALA A 245 9.35 7.95 2.51
CA ALA A 245 8.95 8.37 3.85
C ALA A 245 8.83 9.89 3.99
N ARG A 246 9.73 10.65 3.35
CA ARG A 246 9.62 12.13 3.32
C ARG A 246 8.40 12.59 2.52
N LEU A 247 8.13 11.99 1.36
CA LEU A 247 6.99 12.36 0.52
C LEU A 247 5.66 12.10 1.22
N VAL A 248 5.48 10.94 1.85
CA VAL A 248 4.22 10.59 2.52
C VAL A 248 3.95 11.47 3.76
N LEU A 249 4.99 11.90 4.46
CA LEU A 249 4.84 12.81 5.60
C LEU A 249 4.54 14.25 5.15
N ALA A 250 5.20 14.73 4.09
CA ALA A 250 4.97 16.06 3.54
C ALA A 250 3.55 16.21 2.96
N SER A 251 3.03 15.18 2.28
CA SER A 251 1.70 15.20 1.68
C SER A 251 0.56 15.27 2.72
N GLY A 252 0.81 14.78 3.94
CA GLY A 252 -0.13 14.89 5.06
C GLY A 252 -0.19 16.28 5.70
N GLN A 253 0.80 17.15 5.46
CA GLN A 253 0.86 18.51 6.00
C GLN A 253 0.29 19.59 5.06
N GLY A 254 0.19 19.30 3.75
CA GLY A 254 -0.02 20.29 2.70
C GLY A 254 -1.48 20.69 2.38
N ARG A 255 -2.50 20.27 3.12
CA ARG A 255 -3.90 20.63 2.85
C ARG A 255 -4.40 21.88 3.57
N PHE A 256 -3.53 22.68 4.18
CA PHE A 256 -3.92 23.93 4.87
C PHE A 256 -3.57 25.22 4.13
N SER A 257 -3.20 25.19 2.85
CA SER A 257 -2.85 26.40 2.11
C SER A 257 -3.30 26.28 0.65
N GLN A 258 -4.57 26.50 0.39
CA GLN A 258 -5.03 27.16 -0.84
C GLN A 258 -6.00 28.26 -0.43
N PRO A 259 -5.64 29.56 -0.61
CA PRO A 259 -6.62 30.63 -0.62
C PRO A 259 -7.48 30.49 -1.88
N GLY A 260 -8.75 30.84 -1.74
CA GLY A 260 -9.79 30.83 -2.74
C GLY A 260 -9.51 31.66 -3.99
#